data_2b131cf6c126992235e8f2dc8af87baa
#
_entry.id   2b131cf6c126992235e8f2dc8af87baa
#
_cell.length_a   1.000
_cell.length_b   1.000
_cell.length_c   1.000
_cell.angle_alpha   90.00
_cell.angle_beta   90.00
_cell.angle_gamma   90.00
#
_symmetry.space_group_name_H-M   'P 1'
#
loop_
_entity.id
_entity.type
_entity.pdbx_description
1 polymer ?
#
loop_
_entity_poly.entity_id
_entity_poly.type
_entity_poly.pdbx_seq_one_letter_code
_entity_poly.pdbx_strand_id
1 'polypeptide(L)'
;MNVKKTRKRKQKGGKISITKNTSLQKTGEKDQCQCSSSCMRKCFGTTSFCEIHQDKCSRISPLSGYEPDYNPDYWNKHFKIKETHNCFAYSFNINDNKQISKCNNSNCDIPFHQPGLASGYPNFSSKLPKTCPNMMARLFGDNPFIKMATFKEKCPTGTSKIALIVDQNEDYHFLRQDSNKLWSHKPGARKVTNRDASSRLIYDPALANFNYQEKNKNSDLNYDIFCSYMCVPRVSEVKLKANE
;
A
#
# COMPACT_ATOMS: atom_id res chain seq x y z
N MET A 1 -35.98 11.66 78.21
CA MET A 1 -36.09 10.95 76.94
C MET A 1 -35.62 11.87 75.78
N ASN A 2 -34.39 11.70 75.34
CA ASN A 2 -33.79 12.54 74.27
C ASN A 2 -33.87 11.83 72.95
N VAL A 3 -34.63 12.37 72.02
CA VAL A 3 -34.73 11.88 70.65
C VAL A 3 -33.65 12.56 69.80
N LYS A 4 -32.63 11.81 69.31
CA LYS A 4 -31.59 12.28 68.39
C LYS A 4 -32.15 12.37 66.99
N LYS A 5 -32.18 13.59 66.45
CA LYS A 5 -32.43 13.84 64.98
C LYS A 5 -31.23 13.50 64.18
N THR A 6 -31.32 12.50 63.25
CA THR A 6 -30.34 12.17 62.27
C THR A 6 -30.44 13.12 61.07
N ARG A 7 -29.37 13.88 60.78
CA ARG A 7 -29.23 14.73 59.58
C ARG A 7 -28.83 13.87 58.41
N LYS A 8 -29.67 13.81 57.37
CA LYS A 8 -29.30 13.26 56.05
C LYS A 8 -28.37 14.25 55.34
N ARG A 9 -27.14 13.81 55.04
CA ARG A 9 -26.20 14.51 54.17
C ARG A 9 -26.63 14.32 52.70
N LYS A 10 -26.97 15.42 52.00
CA LYS A 10 -27.12 15.44 50.54
C LYS A 10 -25.74 15.42 49.91
N GLN A 11 -25.43 14.37 49.15
CA GLN A 11 -24.27 14.35 48.25
C GLN A 11 -24.55 15.30 47.06
N LYS A 12 -23.72 16.31 46.89
CA LYS A 12 -23.66 17.15 45.69
C LYS A 12 -22.94 16.36 44.62
N GLY A 13 -23.64 16.00 43.54
CA GLY A 13 -23.05 15.45 42.33
C GLY A 13 -22.15 16.50 41.69
N GLY A 14 -20.84 16.23 41.67
CA GLY A 14 -19.89 17.01 40.90
C GLY A 14 -20.11 16.80 39.40
N LYS A 15 -20.44 17.87 38.68
CA LYS A 15 -20.37 17.89 37.20
C LYS A 15 -18.92 17.75 36.82
N ILE A 16 -18.57 16.61 36.18
CA ILE A 16 -17.28 16.46 35.48
C ILE A 16 -17.36 17.35 34.25
N SER A 17 -16.64 18.46 34.29
CA SER A 17 -16.42 19.31 33.14
C SER A 17 -15.40 18.61 32.22
N ILE A 18 -15.86 18.01 31.14
CA ILE A 18 -14.99 17.51 30.06
C ILE A 18 -14.58 18.73 29.28
N THR A 19 -13.37 19.24 29.56
CA THR A 19 -12.70 20.24 28.74
C THR A 19 -12.40 19.62 27.38
N LYS A 20 -13.16 20.03 26.36
CA LYS A 20 -12.88 19.79 24.95
C LYS A 20 -11.67 20.61 24.55
N ASN A 21 -10.47 20.07 24.70
CA ASN A 21 -9.31 20.53 23.97
C ASN A 21 -9.18 19.65 22.71
N THR A 22 -9.77 20.10 21.65
CA THR A 22 -9.46 19.61 20.29
C THR A 22 -9.38 20.80 19.37
N SER A 23 -8.17 21.31 19.19
CA SER A 23 -7.81 22.07 18.01
C SER A 23 -7.68 21.08 16.85
N LEU A 24 -8.78 20.64 16.29
CA LEU A 24 -8.84 19.89 15.03
C LEU A 24 -8.73 20.90 13.89
N GLN A 25 -7.56 20.91 13.26
CA GLN A 25 -7.40 21.57 11.96
C GLN A 25 -8.38 20.90 10.98
N LYS A 26 -9.36 21.68 10.53
CA LYS A 26 -10.33 21.30 9.49
C LYS A 26 -9.60 21.15 8.17
N THR A 27 -9.34 19.90 7.73
CA THR A 27 -9.18 19.57 6.33
C THR A 27 -10.25 18.51 6.02
N GLY A 28 -11.19 18.83 5.13
CA GLY A 28 -12.43 18.07 4.89
C GLY A 28 -12.27 16.60 4.44
N GLU A 29 -11.05 16.13 4.21
CA GLU A 29 -10.77 14.74 3.83
C GLU A 29 -10.44 13.82 5.02
N LYS A 30 -10.08 14.36 6.18
CA LYS A 30 -9.67 13.54 7.34
C LYS A 30 -10.83 12.87 8.08
N ASP A 31 -12.05 13.38 7.90
CA ASP A 31 -13.23 12.87 8.59
C ASP A 31 -13.96 11.77 7.79
N GLN A 32 -13.52 11.48 6.58
CA GLN A 32 -14.15 10.46 5.73
C GLN A 32 -13.53 9.10 5.95
N CYS A 33 -14.37 8.06 5.94
CA CYS A 33 -13.95 6.66 6.09
C CYS A 33 -12.86 6.29 5.08
N GLN A 34 -11.73 5.79 5.59
CA GLN A 34 -10.56 5.44 4.78
C GLN A 34 -10.52 3.97 4.35
N CYS A 35 -11.58 3.20 4.61
CA CYS A 35 -11.65 1.79 4.25
C CYS A 35 -11.83 1.56 2.74
N SER A 36 -12.66 2.38 2.12
CA SER A 36 -12.96 2.29 0.68
C SER A 36 -13.13 3.67 0.09
N SER A 37 -12.63 3.88 -1.12
CA SER A 37 -12.80 5.13 -1.85
C SER A 37 -14.27 5.47 -2.13
N SER A 38 -15.10 4.46 -2.29
CA SER A 38 -16.56 4.62 -2.48
C SER A 38 -17.32 4.91 -1.19
N CYS A 39 -16.67 4.81 -0.02
CA CYS A 39 -17.33 5.07 1.25
C CYS A 39 -17.35 6.57 1.56
N MET A 40 -18.49 7.21 1.40
CA MET A 40 -18.72 8.63 1.71
C MET A 40 -19.09 8.88 3.19
N ARG A 41 -19.09 7.85 4.05
CA ARG A 41 -19.45 7.98 5.47
C ARG A 41 -18.34 8.64 6.26
N LYS A 42 -18.71 9.40 7.28
CA LYS A 42 -17.76 9.98 8.23
C LYS A 42 -17.09 8.89 9.09
N CYS A 43 -15.88 9.16 9.55
CA CYS A 43 -15.21 8.31 10.52
C CYS A 43 -15.98 8.22 11.83
N PHE A 44 -15.91 7.06 12.49
CA PHE A 44 -16.55 6.80 13.77
C PHE A 44 -15.56 7.06 14.91
N GLY A 45 -15.89 7.97 15.79
CA GLY A 45 -15.06 8.33 16.95
C GLY A 45 -13.68 8.83 16.54
N THR A 46 -12.63 8.23 17.08
CA THR A 46 -11.23 8.54 16.81
C THR A 46 -10.60 7.63 15.74
N THR A 47 -11.39 6.74 15.13
CA THR A 47 -10.91 5.79 14.13
C THR A 47 -10.83 6.44 12.75
N SER A 48 -10.07 5.84 11.83
CA SER A 48 -10.03 6.22 10.41
C SER A 48 -11.15 5.58 9.59
N PHE A 49 -12.11 4.89 10.23
CA PHE A 49 -13.15 4.10 9.58
C PHE A 49 -14.54 4.51 10.07
N CYS A 50 -15.55 4.37 9.22
CA CYS A 50 -16.93 4.54 9.63
C CYS A 50 -17.43 3.30 10.41
N GLU A 51 -18.56 3.44 11.09
CA GLU A 51 -19.17 2.39 11.91
C GLU A 51 -19.28 1.03 11.19
N ILE A 52 -19.69 1.03 9.91
CA ILE A 52 -19.85 -0.20 9.12
C ILE A 52 -18.52 -0.85 8.75
N HIS A 53 -17.46 -0.04 8.59
CA HIS A 53 -16.17 -0.51 8.13
C HIS A 53 -15.17 -0.74 9.27
N GLN A 54 -15.50 -0.36 10.49
CA GLN A 54 -14.61 -0.50 11.63
C GLN A 54 -14.09 -1.93 11.80
N ASP A 55 -14.96 -2.92 11.70
CA ASP A 55 -14.56 -4.33 11.82
C ASP A 55 -13.83 -4.86 10.57
N LYS A 56 -14.14 -4.36 9.40
CA LYS A 56 -13.56 -4.85 8.13
C LYS A 56 -12.17 -4.29 7.90
N CYS A 57 -11.96 -3.01 8.16
CA CYS A 57 -10.72 -2.30 7.86
C CYS A 57 -9.77 -2.17 9.05
N SER A 58 -10.22 -2.45 10.26
CA SER A 58 -9.34 -2.64 11.41
C SER A 58 -8.59 -3.98 11.35
N ARG A 59 -8.98 -4.90 10.46
CA ARG A 59 -8.27 -6.16 10.23
C ARG A 59 -7.02 -5.88 9.42
N ILE A 60 -5.96 -5.60 10.12
CA ILE A 60 -4.63 -5.45 9.54
C ILE A 60 -4.15 -6.82 9.04
N SER A 61 -3.59 -6.84 7.84
CA SER A 61 -2.92 -8.03 7.32
C SER A 61 -1.75 -8.42 8.24
N PRO A 62 -1.65 -9.69 8.68
CA PRO A 62 -0.61 -10.10 9.62
C PRO A 62 0.79 -9.89 9.04
N LEU A 63 1.72 -9.41 9.89
CA LEU A 63 3.13 -9.27 9.54
C LEU A 63 3.85 -10.60 9.74
N SER A 64 4.79 -10.89 8.84
CA SER A 64 5.71 -12.04 8.97
C SER A 64 6.89 -11.73 9.89
N GLY A 65 7.24 -10.44 10.01
CA GLY A 65 8.44 -9.95 10.68
C GLY A 65 9.59 -9.67 9.71
N TYR A 66 9.34 -9.78 8.40
CA TYR A 66 10.30 -9.53 7.32
C TYR A 66 9.84 -8.40 6.38
N GLU A 67 8.83 -7.66 6.76
CA GLU A 67 8.33 -6.53 6.00
C GLU A 67 9.39 -5.41 5.98
N PRO A 68 9.63 -4.79 4.81
CA PRO A 68 10.49 -3.62 4.72
C PRO A 68 9.88 -2.43 5.48
N ASP A 69 10.72 -1.53 5.94
CA ASP A 69 10.25 -0.26 6.50
C ASP A 69 9.74 0.68 5.39
N TYR A 70 8.68 1.42 5.72
CA TYR A 70 8.26 2.53 4.89
C TYR A 70 9.26 3.68 5.02
N ASN A 71 10.16 3.78 4.06
CA ASN A 71 11.20 4.81 4.03
C ASN A 71 11.10 5.65 2.74
N PRO A 72 10.13 6.60 2.66
CA PRO A 72 9.96 7.44 1.49
C PRO A 72 11.16 8.37 1.26
N ASP A 73 11.87 8.77 2.31
CA ASP A 73 13.06 9.63 2.17
C ASP A 73 14.15 8.96 1.36
N TYR A 74 14.45 7.71 1.65
CA TYR A 74 15.44 6.95 0.89
C TYR A 74 15.06 6.83 -0.60
N TRP A 75 13.82 6.45 -0.89
CA TRP A 75 13.37 6.22 -2.26
C TRP A 75 13.11 7.50 -3.06
N ASN A 76 12.79 8.62 -2.39
CA ASN A 76 12.35 9.84 -3.04
C ASN A 76 13.44 10.92 -3.15
N LYS A 77 14.38 10.97 -2.18
CA LYS A 77 15.43 12.01 -2.15
C LYS A 77 16.60 11.68 -3.09
N HIS A 78 16.87 10.40 -3.31
CA HIS A 78 17.93 9.96 -4.22
C HIS A 78 17.41 9.91 -5.65
N PHE A 79 17.73 10.93 -6.45
CA PHE A 79 17.27 11.07 -7.84
C PHE A 79 17.42 9.77 -8.63
N LYS A 80 18.63 9.19 -8.67
CA LYS A 80 18.92 7.97 -9.43
C LYS A 80 18.06 6.77 -8.96
N ILE A 81 17.88 6.58 -7.66
CA ILE A 81 17.03 5.50 -7.13
C ILE A 81 15.58 5.70 -7.55
N LYS A 82 15.08 6.94 -7.44
CA LYS A 82 13.72 7.27 -7.82
C LYS A 82 13.45 7.00 -9.31
N GLU A 83 14.38 7.39 -10.19
CA GLU A 83 14.19 7.29 -11.63
C GLU A 83 14.44 5.88 -12.19
N THR A 84 15.27 5.05 -11.54
CA THR A 84 15.68 3.74 -12.06
C THR A 84 14.85 2.56 -11.57
N HIS A 85 13.99 2.76 -10.56
CA HIS A 85 13.18 1.70 -9.97
C HIS A 85 11.69 1.98 -10.12
N ASN A 86 10.94 0.97 -10.54
CA ASN A 86 9.48 1.01 -10.65
C ASN A 86 8.79 0.29 -9.48
N CYS A 87 7.47 0.09 -9.59
CA CYS A 87 6.66 -0.62 -8.60
C CYS A 87 7.12 -2.06 -8.36
N PHE A 88 7.61 -2.74 -9.39
CA PHE A 88 8.06 -4.12 -9.33
C PHE A 88 9.32 -4.23 -8.45
N ALA A 89 10.38 -3.49 -8.76
CA ALA A 89 11.60 -3.47 -7.95
C ALA A 89 11.34 -3.00 -6.52
N TYR A 90 10.49 -1.96 -6.35
CA TYR A 90 10.08 -1.46 -5.05
C TYR A 90 9.36 -2.50 -4.20
N SER A 91 8.41 -3.24 -4.79
CA SER A 91 7.64 -4.25 -4.06
C SER A 91 8.51 -5.39 -3.55
N PHE A 92 9.59 -5.73 -4.26
CA PHE A 92 10.61 -6.69 -3.80
C PHE A 92 11.68 -6.09 -2.88
N ASN A 93 11.63 -4.77 -2.62
CA ASN A 93 12.63 -4.03 -1.85
C ASN A 93 14.03 -4.11 -2.45
N ILE A 94 14.13 -4.15 -3.78
CA ILE A 94 15.40 -4.26 -4.50
C ILE A 94 15.87 -2.88 -4.94
N ASN A 95 17.11 -2.58 -4.55
CA ASN A 95 17.87 -1.44 -5.02
C ASN A 95 19.01 -1.96 -5.91
N ASP A 96 18.84 -1.85 -7.22
CA ASP A 96 19.78 -2.37 -8.21
C ASP A 96 20.86 -1.34 -8.55
N ASN A 97 22.06 -1.55 -8.01
CA ASN A 97 23.21 -0.69 -8.29
C ASN A 97 23.62 -0.66 -9.75
N LYS A 98 23.38 -1.75 -10.53
CA LYS A 98 23.67 -1.79 -11.97
C LYS A 98 22.74 -0.84 -12.72
N GLN A 99 21.45 -0.82 -12.36
CA GLN A 99 20.51 0.15 -12.94
C GLN A 99 20.87 1.59 -12.54
N ILE A 100 21.22 1.82 -11.27
CA ILE A 100 21.64 3.14 -10.78
C ILE A 100 22.87 3.65 -11.53
N SER A 101 23.85 2.79 -11.82
CA SER A 101 25.08 3.17 -12.52
C SER A 101 24.86 3.56 -13.98
N LYS A 102 23.80 3.03 -14.62
CA LYS A 102 23.42 3.41 -15.99
C LYS A 102 22.82 4.83 -16.08
N CYS A 103 22.37 5.37 -14.96
CA CYS A 103 21.70 6.66 -14.89
C CYS A 103 22.70 7.80 -14.83
N ASN A 104 22.65 8.73 -15.77
CA ASN A 104 23.38 9.98 -15.73
C ASN A 104 22.77 10.96 -14.72
N ASN A 105 23.50 12.00 -14.32
CA ASN A 105 23.03 12.94 -13.29
C ASN A 105 21.84 13.80 -13.74
N SER A 106 21.58 13.90 -15.06
CA SER A 106 20.53 14.75 -15.63
C SER A 106 19.48 13.98 -16.45
N ASN A 107 19.77 12.74 -16.83
CA ASN A 107 18.84 11.93 -17.61
C ASN A 107 18.97 10.45 -17.24
N CYS A 108 17.86 9.85 -16.79
CA CYS A 108 17.74 8.44 -16.43
C CYS A 108 16.70 7.75 -17.31
N ASP A 109 16.78 7.92 -18.60
CA ASP A 109 15.91 7.21 -19.55
C ASP A 109 16.44 5.76 -19.75
N ILE A 110 16.23 4.94 -18.72
CA ILE A 110 16.61 3.53 -18.73
C ILE A 110 15.39 2.65 -18.50
N PRO A 111 15.30 1.49 -19.17
CA PRO A 111 14.19 0.57 -18.98
C PRO A 111 14.10 0.06 -17.55
N PHE A 112 12.87 0.00 -17.02
CA PHE A 112 12.61 -0.60 -15.73
C PHE A 112 12.68 -2.13 -15.77
N HIS A 113 12.90 -2.73 -14.61
CA HIS A 113 12.67 -4.16 -14.43
C HIS A 113 11.23 -4.53 -14.78
N GLN A 114 11.08 -5.64 -15.50
CA GLN A 114 9.78 -6.15 -15.93
C GLN A 114 9.61 -7.61 -15.49
N PRO A 115 8.42 -8.02 -15.01
CA PRO A 115 8.13 -9.41 -14.70
C PRO A 115 8.26 -10.31 -15.92
N GLY A 116 8.91 -11.45 -15.73
CA GLY A 116 9.12 -12.47 -16.74
C GLY A 116 10.41 -12.34 -17.54
N LEU A 117 11.07 -11.17 -17.54
CA LEU A 117 12.29 -11.01 -18.34
C LEU A 117 13.46 -11.85 -17.83
N ALA A 118 13.54 -12.09 -16.51
CA ALA A 118 14.60 -12.92 -15.94
C ALA A 118 14.44 -14.41 -16.32
N SER A 119 13.23 -14.86 -16.60
CA SER A 119 12.90 -16.22 -17.06
C SER A 119 12.71 -16.33 -18.57
N GLY A 120 13.03 -15.28 -19.33
CA GLY A 120 13.00 -15.31 -20.79
C GLY A 120 11.64 -15.08 -21.44
N TYR A 121 10.65 -14.60 -20.69
CA TYR A 121 9.39 -14.17 -21.31
C TYR A 121 9.63 -12.97 -22.23
N PRO A 122 8.93 -12.89 -23.38
CA PRO A 122 9.02 -11.74 -24.27
C PRO A 122 8.37 -10.50 -23.61
N ASN A 123 8.64 -9.32 -24.19
CA ASN A 123 8.01 -8.08 -23.78
C ASN A 123 6.48 -8.16 -23.85
N PHE A 124 5.80 -7.35 -23.06
CA PHE A 124 4.35 -7.20 -23.15
C PHE A 124 3.95 -6.63 -24.53
N SER A 125 2.82 -7.07 -25.03
CA SER A 125 2.25 -6.64 -26.31
C SER A 125 0.74 -6.86 -26.30
N SER A 126 0.03 -6.44 -27.35
CA SER A 126 -1.40 -6.72 -27.50
C SER A 126 -1.75 -8.21 -27.50
N LYS A 127 -0.83 -9.08 -27.94
CA LYS A 127 -0.97 -10.55 -27.87
C LYS A 127 -0.60 -11.13 -26.50
N LEU A 128 0.13 -10.37 -25.70
CA LEU A 128 0.61 -10.75 -24.37
C LEU A 128 0.28 -9.62 -23.38
N PRO A 129 -1.01 -9.37 -23.15
CA PRO A 129 -1.48 -8.23 -22.33
C PRO A 129 -1.15 -8.44 -20.85
N LYS A 130 -1.24 -7.35 -20.10
CA LYS A 130 -0.94 -7.29 -18.65
C LYS A 130 -2.08 -7.86 -17.79
N THR A 131 -2.64 -9.01 -18.15
CA THR A 131 -3.70 -9.69 -17.39
C THR A 131 -3.16 -10.37 -16.15
N CYS A 132 -4.00 -10.59 -15.15
CA CYS A 132 -3.60 -11.31 -13.93
C CYS A 132 -2.94 -12.67 -14.23
N PRO A 133 -3.50 -13.57 -15.07
CA PRO A 133 -2.84 -14.84 -15.38
C PRO A 133 -1.46 -14.67 -16.01
N ASN A 134 -1.29 -13.77 -16.99
CA ASN A 134 0.00 -13.54 -17.63
C ASN A 134 1.02 -12.95 -16.66
N MET A 135 0.61 -11.97 -15.83
CA MET A 135 1.46 -11.39 -14.80
C MET A 135 1.92 -12.43 -13.78
N MET A 136 1.02 -13.29 -13.32
CA MET A 136 1.32 -14.35 -12.37
C MET A 136 2.28 -15.38 -12.94
N ALA A 137 2.07 -15.83 -14.20
CA ALA A 137 2.96 -16.77 -14.87
C ALA A 137 4.40 -16.22 -14.96
N ARG A 138 4.55 -14.93 -15.31
CA ARG A 138 5.85 -14.25 -15.40
C ARG A 138 6.53 -14.13 -14.03
N LEU A 139 5.78 -13.78 -13.00
CA LEU A 139 6.31 -13.67 -11.64
C LEU A 139 6.83 -15.00 -11.11
N PHE A 140 6.05 -16.07 -11.28
CA PHE A 140 6.46 -17.42 -10.86
C PHE A 140 7.61 -17.97 -11.71
N GLY A 141 7.66 -17.60 -13.01
CA GLY A 141 8.79 -17.92 -13.87
C GLY A 141 10.09 -17.32 -13.34
N ASP A 142 10.09 -16.02 -13.03
CA ASP A 142 11.26 -15.33 -12.49
C ASP A 142 11.65 -15.82 -11.09
N ASN A 143 10.66 -16.06 -10.24
CA ASN A 143 10.86 -16.35 -8.80
C ASN A 143 9.91 -17.48 -8.34
N PRO A 144 10.25 -18.75 -8.55
CA PRO A 144 9.38 -19.91 -8.26
C PRO A 144 9.07 -20.10 -6.76
N PHE A 145 9.79 -19.41 -5.88
CA PHE A 145 9.56 -19.45 -4.43
C PHE A 145 8.44 -18.52 -3.96
N ILE A 146 7.88 -17.69 -4.86
CA ILE A 146 6.70 -16.88 -4.56
C ILE A 146 5.52 -17.82 -4.24
N LYS A 147 4.77 -17.49 -3.20
CA LYS A 147 3.56 -18.22 -2.81
C LYS A 147 2.36 -17.32 -2.87
N MET A 148 1.25 -17.84 -3.38
CA MET A 148 -0.04 -17.16 -3.27
C MET A 148 -0.41 -16.98 -1.79
N ALA A 149 -1.08 -15.91 -1.47
CA ALA A 149 -1.56 -15.64 -0.12
C ALA A 149 -2.92 -14.94 -0.16
N THR A 150 -3.61 -14.97 0.96
CA THR A 150 -4.77 -14.12 1.21
C THR A 150 -4.39 -12.92 2.08
N PHE A 151 -5.28 -11.95 2.19
CA PHE A 151 -5.07 -10.81 3.08
C PHE A 151 -4.82 -11.23 4.54
N LYS A 152 -5.52 -12.27 5.01
CA LYS A 152 -5.50 -12.75 6.40
C LYS A 152 -4.38 -13.74 6.72
N GLU A 153 -3.74 -14.30 5.72
CA GLU A 153 -2.64 -15.24 5.93
C GLU A 153 -1.36 -14.50 6.31
N LYS A 154 -0.62 -15.06 7.26
CA LYS A 154 0.73 -14.64 7.58
C LYS A 154 1.71 -15.26 6.59
N CYS A 155 2.59 -14.47 6.00
CA CYS A 155 3.66 -15.00 5.15
C CYS A 155 4.66 -15.86 5.96
N PRO A 156 5.23 -16.91 5.33
CA PRO A 156 6.30 -17.71 5.96
C PRO A 156 7.51 -16.86 6.36
N THR A 157 8.29 -17.39 7.29
CA THR A 157 9.60 -16.83 7.70
C THR A 157 10.47 -16.54 6.48
N GLY A 158 11.14 -15.39 6.47
CA GLY A 158 11.99 -14.96 5.36
C GLY A 158 11.25 -14.35 4.18
N THR A 159 9.92 -14.20 4.25
CA THR A 159 9.09 -13.62 3.19
C THR A 159 8.19 -12.53 3.72
N SER A 160 7.72 -11.62 2.86
CA SER A 160 6.69 -10.65 3.21
C SER A 160 5.68 -10.47 2.08
N LYS A 161 4.58 -9.80 2.39
CA LYS A 161 3.44 -9.72 1.48
C LYS A 161 3.57 -8.60 0.46
N ILE A 162 3.24 -8.91 -0.79
CA ILE A 162 2.99 -7.95 -1.87
C ILE A 162 1.58 -8.13 -2.42
N ALA A 163 1.10 -7.15 -3.17
CA ALA A 163 -0.16 -7.20 -3.91
C ALA A 163 0.07 -6.81 -5.36
N LEU A 164 -0.71 -7.41 -6.26
CA LEU A 164 -0.73 -7.10 -7.69
C LEU A 164 -2.13 -6.63 -8.09
N ILE A 165 -2.17 -5.50 -8.77
CA ILE A 165 -3.34 -4.95 -9.45
C ILE A 165 -3.00 -4.67 -10.91
N VAL A 166 -3.98 -4.72 -11.80
CA VAL A 166 -3.77 -4.47 -13.22
C VAL A 166 -4.85 -3.56 -13.80
N ASP A 167 -4.43 -2.77 -14.75
CA ASP A 167 -5.24 -2.22 -15.83
C ASP A 167 -4.87 -3.03 -17.08
N GLN A 168 -5.76 -3.92 -17.53
CA GLN A 168 -5.42 -4.92 -18.57
C GLN A 168 -4.99 -4.29 -19.89
N ASN A 169 -5.49 -3.12 -20.20
CA ASN A 169 -5.21 -2.42 -21.44
C ASN A 169 -3.91 -1.62 -21.35
N GLU A 170 -3.62 -1.05 -20.18
CA GLU A 170 -2.58 -0.03 -20.04
C GLU A 170 -1.37 -0.53 -19.23
N ASP A 171 -1.58 -1.01 -17.98
CA ASP A 171 -0.45 -1.22 -17.07
C ASP A 171 -0.74 -2.24 -15.96
N TYR A 172 0.29 -2.60 -15.22
CA TYR A 172 0.23 -3.35 -13.98
C TYR A 172 0.85 -2.55 -12.84
N HIS A 173 0.47 -2.86 -11.62
CA HIS A 173 1.03 -2.19 -10.46
C HIS A 173 1.21 -3.11 -9.26
N PHE A 174 2.33 -2.93 -8.57
CA PHE A 174 2.66 -3.68 -7.36
C PHE A 174 2.64 -2.77 -6.14
N LEU A 175 2.15 -3.34 -5.05
CA LEU A 175 2.23 -2.77 -3.71
C LEU A 175 2.97 -3.74 -2.80
N ARG A 176 3.55 -3.24 -1.72
CA ARG A 176 4.10 -4.06 -0.64
C ARG A 176 3.50 -3.68 0.71
N GLN A 177 3.41 -4.64 1.60
CA GLN A 177 3.12 -4.38 3.00
C GLN A 177 4.42 -3.93 3.69
N ASP A 178 4.35 -2.84 4.45
CA ASP A 178 5.47 -2.31 5.22
C ASP A 178 5.36 -2.72 6.70
N SER A 179 6.47 -2.61 7.45
CA SER A 179 6.55 -2.96 8.89
C SER A 179 5.56 -2.19 9.77
N ASN A 180 5.11 -1.02 9.33
CA ASN A 180 4.07 -0.22 10.00
C ASN A 180 2.64 -0.72 9.72
N LYS A 181 2.48 -1.87 9.05
CA LYS A 181 1.22 -2.55 8.71
C LYS A 181 0.41 -1.89 7.58
N LEU A 182 0.82 -0.73 7.08
CA LEU A 182 0.23 -0.11 5.91
C LEU A 182 0.84 -0.69 4.63
N TRP A 183 0.22 -0.35 3.52
CA TRP A 183 0.72 -0.70 2.19
C TRP A 183 1.25 0.52 1.48
N SER A 184 2.32 0.34 0.73
CA SER A 184 2.94 1.39 -0.05
C SER A 184 3.28 0.93 -1.46
N HIS A 185 3.50 1.89 -2.35
CA HIS A 185 3.81 1.64 -3.74
C HIS A 185 4.67 2.75 -4.35
N LYS A 186 5.28 2.46 -5.49
CA LYS A 186 6.10 3.39 -6.26
C LYS A 186 5.65 3.41 -7.72
N PRO A 187 4.86 4.40 -8.16
CA PRO A 187 4.41 4.49 -9.54
C PRO A 187 5.55 4.88 -10.48
N GLY A 188 6.11 3.93 -11.25
CA GLY A 188 7.23 4.18 -12.16
C GLY A 188 8.34 5.01 -11.54
N ALA A 189 8.81 6.06 -12.22
CA ALA A 189 9.80 7.04 -11.73
C ALA A 189 9.24 8.03 -10.70
N ARG A 190 7.98 7.89 -10.27
CA ARG A 190 7.36 8.81 -9.30
C ARG A 190 7.75 8.46 -7.87
N LYS A 191 7.37 9.35 -6.94
CA LYS A 191 7.64 9.20 -5.50
C LYS A 191 6.91 8.01 -4.92
N VAL A 192 7.56 7.32 -3.99
CA VAL A 192 6.94 6.31 -3.12
C VAL A 192 5.87 6.98 -2.27
N THR A 193 4.73 6.30 -2.13
CA THR A 193 3.61 6.74 -1.30
C THR A 193 2.89 5.54 -0.67
N ASN A 194 2.25 5.78 0.47
CA ASN A 194 1.33 4.84 1.11
C ASN A 194 -0.13 5.28 0.96
N ARG A 195 -0.40 6.10 -0.08
CA ARG A 195 -1.73 6.65 -0.36
C ARG A 195 -2.22 6.21 -1.72
N ASP A 196 -3.51 5.95 -1.79
CA ASP A 196 -4.23 5.60 -3.00
C ASP A 196 -4.52 6.83 -3.89
N ALA A 197 -5.21 6.64 -5.02
CA ALA A 197 -5.60 7.71 -5.92
C ALA A 197 -6.51 8.76 -5.27
N SER A 198 -7.26 8.40 -4.23
CA SER A 198 -8.07 9.33 -3.41
C SER A 198 -7.27 10.01 -2.29
N SER A 199 -5.93 9.85 -2.24
CA SER A 199 -5.04 10.35 -1.18
C SER A 199 -5.29 9.74 0.20
N ARG A 200 -5.94 8.58 0.28
CA ARG A 200 -6.21 7.84 1.51
C ARG A 200 -5.10 6.85 1.81
N LEU A 201 -4.82 6.59 3.08
CA LEU A 201 -3.88 5.55 3.50
C LEU A 201 -4.37 4.17 3.01
N ILE A 202 -3.45 3.38 2.50
CA ILE A 202 -3.75 2.05 1.99
C ILE A 202 -3.62 1.04 3.12
N TYR A 203 -4.77 0.55 3.61
CA TYR A 203 -4.85 -0.52 4.61
C TYR A 203 -5.02 -1.89 3.95
N ASP A 204 -5.74 -1.93 2.83
CA ASP A 204 -6.00 -3.12 2.03
C ASP A 204 -5.99 -2.75 0.55
N PRO A 205 -4.99 -3.22 -0.23
CA PRO A 205 -4.92 -2.98 -1.68
C PRO A 205 -6.17 -3.37 -2.47
N ALA A 206 -6.88 -4.43 -2.06
CA ALA A 206 -8.09 -4.87 -2.75
C ALA A 206 -9.27 -3.91 -2.58
N LEU A 207 -9.21 -3.01 -1.60
CA LEU A 207 -10.28 -2.05 -1.27
C LEU A 207 -9.88 -0.59 -1.57
N ALA A 208 -8.62 -0.35 -1.90
CA ALA A 208 -8.11 0.99 -2.18
C ALA A 208 -8.49 1.45 -3.60
N ASN A 209 -8.52 2.76 -3.79
CA ASN A 209 -8.81 3.36 -5.10
C ASN A 209 -7.52 3.54 -5.90
N PHE A 210 -7.45 2.92 -7.08
CA PHE A 210 -6.34 3.11 -8.02
C PHE A 210 -6.81 3.67 -9.38
N ASN A 211 -7.96 4.35 -9.39
CA ASN A 211 -8.43 5.11 -10.55
C ASN A 211 -7.77 6.50 -10.56
N TYR A 212 -6.77 6.67 -11.42
CA TYR A 212 -6.06 7.93 -11.58
C TYR A 212 -6.68 8.85 -12.65
N GLN A 213 -7.63 8.35 -13.44
CA GLN A 213 -8.35 9.14 -14.46
C GLN A 213 -9.17 10.26 -13.83
N GLU A 214 -9.78 10.01 -12.66
CA GLU A 214 -10.58 11.01 -11.95
C GLU A 214 -9.77 12.22 -11.46
N LYS A 215 -8.50 12.01 -11.10
CA LYS A 215 -7.60 13.07 -10.61
C LYS A 215 -6.88 13.82 -11.70
N ASN A 216 -6.57 13.14 -12.77
CA ASN A 216 -5.79 13.68 -13.88
C ASN A 216 -6.44 13.27 -15.18
N LYS A 217 -7.14 14.20 -15.80
CA LYS A 217 -7.81 13.99 -17.10
C LYS A 217 -6.88 13.55 -18.24
N ASN A 218 -5.57 13.67 -18.03
CA ASN A 218 -4.54 13.21 -18.96
C ASN A 218 -3.98 11.83 -18.58
N SER A 219 -4.55 11.14 -17.60
CA SER A 219 -4.16 9.79 -17.20
C SER A 219 -5.26 8.82 -17.60
N ASP A 220 -4.92 7.82 -18.40
CA ASP A 220 -5.85 6.75 -18.79
C ASP A 220 -5.79 5.56 -17.79
N LEU A 221 -4.93 5.65 -16.75
CA LEU A 221 -4.70 4.57 -15.81
C LEU A 221 -5.85 4.38 -14.83
N ASN A 222 -6.42 3.18 -14.86
CA ASN A 222 -7.40 2.71 -13.88
C ASN A 222 -7.13 1.24 -13.54
N TYR A 223 -6.35 0.99 -12.48
CA TYR A 223 -6.08 -0.39 -12.02
C TYR A 223 -7.30 -0.94 -11.27
N ASP A 224 -8.32 -1.33 -11.99
CA ASP A 224 -9.62 -1.78 -11.47
C ASP A 224 -9.66 -3.27 -11.12
N ILE A 225 -8.64 -4.04 -11.52
CA ILE A 225 -8.58 -5.47 -11.29
C ILE A 225 -7.53 -5.81 -10.24
N PHE A 226 -7.98 -6.27 -9.09
CA PHE A 226 -7.13 -6.86 -8.07
C PHE A 226 -6.82 -8.32 -8.43
N CYS A 227 -5.53 -8.66 -8.61
CA CYS A 227 -5.13 -10.01 -8.98
C CYS A 227 -4.91 -10.91 -7.76
N SER A 228 -4.04 -10.52 -6.85
CA SER A 228 -3.71 -11.37 -5.69
C SER A 228 -2.81 -10.68 -4.68
N TYR A 229 -2.78 -11.26 -3.48
CA TYR A 229 -1.67 -11.15 -2.53
C TYR A 229 -0.69 -12.29 -2.76
N MET A 230 0.59 -12.03 -2.51
CA MET A 230 1.66 -13.02 -2.62
C MET A 230 2.70 -12.80 -1.55
N CYS A 231 3.30 -13.89 -1.06
CA CYS A 231 4.47 -13.84 -0.20
C CYS A 231 5.73 -13.94 -1.06
N VAL A 232 6.59 -12.94 -0.98
CA VAL A 232 7.83 -12.87 -1.76
C VAL A 232 9.05 -12.96 -0.85
N PRO A 233 10.16 -13.58 -1.30
CA PRO A 233 11.39 -13.69 -0.52
C PRO A 233 11.98 -12.33 -0.13
N ARG A 234 12.60 -12.28 1.07
CA ARG A 234 13.34 -11.12 1.58
C ARG A 234 14.78 -11.44 1.98
N VAL A 235 15.07 -12.70 2.21
CA VAL A 235 16.40 -13.18 2.64
C VAL A 235 17.09 -14.05 1.60
N SER A 236 16.40 -14.47 0.56
CA SER A 236 16.96 -15.20 -0.58
C SER A 236 17.09 -14.31 -1.79
N GLU A 237 17.94 -14.70 -2.74
CA GLU A 237 18.12 -14.00 -3.99
C GLU A 237 16.80 -13.94 -4.78
N VAL A 238 16.49 -12.76 -5.29
CA VAL A 238 15.33 -12.49 -6.16
C VAL A 238 15.86 -12.10 -7.53
N LYS A 239 15.30 -12.70 -8.56
CA LYS A 239 15.70 -12.42 -9.95
C LYS A 239 14.80 -11.32 -10.53
N LEU A 240 15.44 -10.23 -10.90
CA LEU A 240 14.82 -9.14 -11.67
C LEU A 240 15.69 -8.85 -12.89
N LYS A 241 15.05 -8.53 -14.01
CA LYS A 241 15.73 -8.10 -15.24
C LYS A 241 15.00 -6.91 -15.87
N ALA A 242 15.74 -5.94 -16.38
CA ALA A 242 15.24 -4.88 -17.25
C ALA A 242 15.56 -5.22 -18.71
N ASN A 243 14.90 -4.56 -19.65
CA ASN A 243 15.32 -4.57 -21.04
C ASN A 243 16.72 -3.98 -21.17
N GLU A 244 17.52 -4.50 -22.08
CA GLU A 244 18.85 -3.96 -22.44
C GLU A 244 18.71 -2.79 -23.39
#